data_fc90124624b747ea74ddc285c769b905
#
_entry.id   fc90124624b747ea74ddc285c769b905
#
_cell.length_a   1.000
_cell.length_b   1.000
_cell.length_c   1.000
_cell.angle_alpha   90.00
_cell.angle_beta   90.00
_cell.angle_gamma   90.00
#
_symmetry.space_group_name_H-M   'P 1'
#
loop_
_entity.id
_entity.type
_entity.pdbx_description
1 polymer ?
#
loop_
_entity_poly.entity_id
_entity_poly.type
_entity_poly.pdbx_seq_one_letter_code
_entity_poly.pdbx_strand_id
1 'polypeptide(L)'
;MAAASIAGSGVRPQGPEVPARPVGAAEVVGLGGLRDAEFGDTEQELTRRGMLRTDVDACGPTLAGHEAVSAVFAGDRLVLLWLADPMSTPEGISVGTPVTEVRDTFPAAVELAAPQNSYRFDGLLARDGDRAYLFLHDGMTVRKIIAGYADWARRLFDEGYGPC
;
A
#
# COMPACT_ATOMS: atom_id res chain seq x y z
N MET A 1 -35.30 56.38 -4.97
CA MET A 1 -35.16 55.44 -6.04
C MET A 1 -33.87 54.66 -5.88
N ALA A 2 -33.90 53.73 -5.05
CA ALA A 2 -32.75 52.85 -4.87
C ALA A 2 -32.91 51.68 -5.81
N ALA A 3 -32.13 51.64 -6.82
CA ALA A 3 -31.90 50.41 -7.52
C ALA A 3 -31.11 49.51 -6.60
N ALA A 4 -31.74 48.61 -5.96
CA ALA A 4 -31.07 47.53 -5.32
C ALA A 4 -30.42 46.68 -6.41
N SER A 5 -29.21 46.98 -6.70
CA SER A 5 -28.35 46.02 -7.34
C SER A 5 -28.21 44.88 -6.38
N ILE A 6 -29.03 43.92 -6.53
CA ILE A 6 -28.70 42.62 -6.02
C ILE A 6 -27.59 42.17 -6.92
N ALA A 7 -26.40 42.40 -6.49
CA ALA A 7 -25.31 41.61 -6.98
C ALA A 7 -25.70 40.19 -6.65
N GLY A 8 -26.23 39.49 -7.61
CA GLY A 8 -26.37 38.08 -7.53
C GLY A 8 -24.97 37.57 -7.24
N SER A 9 -24.74 37.33 -5.99
CA SER A 9 -23.54 36.62 -5.62
C SER A 9 -23.51 35.35 -6.45
N GLY A 10 -22.63 35.29 -7.38
CA GLY A 10 -22.37 34.08 -8.11
C GLY A 10 -21.73 33.02 -7.25
N VAL A 11 -22.23 32.89 -6.05
CA VAL A 11 -21.89 31.73 -5.26
C VAL A 11 -22.58 30.57 -5.94
N ARG A 12 -21.88 29.95 -6.82
CA ARG A 12 -22.26 28.63 -7.23
C ARG A 12 -22.50 27.81 -6.00
N PRO A 13 -23.69 27.26 -5.83
CA PRO A 13 -23.80 26.13 -4.97
C PRO A 13 -22.83 25.11 -5.56
N GLN A 14 -21.74 24.98 -4.94
CA GLN A 14 -20.99 23.74 -5.09
C GLN A 14 -21.92 22.72 -4.51
N GLY A 15 -22.76 22.14 -5.35
CA GLY A 15 -23.53 21.00 -4.98
C GLY A 15 -22.63 19.98 -4.37
N PRO A 16 -23.17 18.95 -3.73
CA PRO A 16 -22.37 17.83 -3.25
C PRO A 16 -21.71 17.18 -4.44
N GLU A 17 -20.73 17.84 -4.96
CA GLU A 17 -19.73 17.16 -5.73
C GLU A 17 -19.06 16.24 -4.74
N VAL A 18 -19.54 15.01 -4.75
CA VAL A 18 -18.67 13.93 -4.37
C VAL A 18 -17.42 14.19 -5.19
N PRO A 19 -16.30 14.59 -4.55
CA PRO A 19 -15.09 14.77 -5.31
C PRO A 19 -14.88 13.44 -6.00
N ALA A 20 -15.03 13.42 -7.31
CA ALA A 20 -14.53 12.34 -8.09
C ALA A 20 -13.12 12.11 -7.53
N ARG A 21 -12.87 10.95 -6.97
CA ARG A 21 -11.51 10.61 -6.56
C ARG A 21 -10.62 11.05 -7.69
N PRO A 22 -9.72 12.01 -7.49
CA PRO A 22 -8.83 12.40 -8.55
C PRO A 22 -8.18 11.11 -9.02
N VAL A 23 -8.19 10.89 -10.31
CA VAL A 23 -7.46 9.78 -10.94
C VAL A 23 -6.05 9.85 -10.38
N GLY A 24 -5.65 8.88 -9.56
CA GLY A 24 -4.37 8.87 -8.87
C GLY A 24 -4.40 9.26 -7.39
N ALA A 25 -5.59 9.41 -6.77
CA ALA A 25 -5.64 9.46 -5.31
C ALA A 25 -5.09 8.16 -4.75
N ALA A 26 -3.96 8.27 -4.06
CA ALA A 26 -3.31 7.12 -3.46
C ALA A 26 -4.24 6.47 -2.46
N GLU A 27 -4.56 5.21 -2.68
CA GLU A 27 -5.13 4.41 -1.62
C GLU A 27 -4.08 4.15 -0.56
N VAL A 28 -4.50 4.13 0.68
CA VAL A 28 -3.62 3.98 1.83
C VAL A 28 -3.67 2.55 2.32
N VAL A 29 -2.50 1.94 2.46
CA VAL A 29 -2.34 0.63 3.08
C VAL A 29 -1.66 0.82 4.42
N GLY A 30 -2.39 0.56 5.49
CA GLY A 30 -1.87 0.61 6.85
C GLY A 30 -1.33 -0.73 7.33
N LEU A 31 -0.83 -0.74 8.57
CA LEU A 31 -0.35 -1.97 9.21
C LEU A 31 -1.48 -2.96 9.55
N GLY A 32 -2.73 -2.53 9.51
CA GLY A 32 -3.90 -3.41 9.60
C GLY A 32 -4.32 -4.02 8.28
N GLY A 33 -3.85 -3.47 7.17
CA GLY A 33 -4.23 -3.86 5.83
C GLY A 33 -4.96 -2.75 5.08
N LEU A 34 -5.86 -3.15 4.22
CA LEU A 34 -6.79 -2.28 3.52
C LEU A 34 -8.08 -2.13 4.33
N ARG A 35 -8.87 -1.12 3.98
CA ARG A 35 -10.18 -0.90 4.59
C ARG A 35 -11.08 -2.14 4.55
N ASP A 36 -11.03 -2.88 3.45
CA ASP A 36 -11.93 -3.99 3.17
C ASP A 36 -11.25 -5.37 3.28
N ALA A 37 -9.95 -5.41 3.53
CA ALA A 37 -9.17 -6.63 3.65
C ALA A 37 -8.08 -6.47 4.70
N GLU A 38 -8.28 -7.07 5.86
CA GLU A 38 -7.35 -6.99 6.98
C GLU A 38 -6.37 -8.17 6.96
N PHE A 39 -5.15 -7.93 7.45
CA PHE A 39 -4.21 -9.03 7.66
C PHE A 39 -4.78 -10.03 8.65
N GLY A 40 -4.68 -11.31 8.30
CA GLY A 40 -5.28 -12.39 9.05
C GLY A 40 -6.64 -12.86 8.53
N ASP A 41 -7.28 -12.09 7.66
CA ASP A 41 -8.50 -12.54 6.98
C ASP A 41 -8.22 -13.80 6.17
N THR A 42 -9.15 -14.75 6.19
CA THR A 42 -9.01 -15.96 5.40
C THR A 42 -9.44 -15.73 3.95
N GLU A 43 -8.93 -16.56 3.04
CA GLU A 43 -9.37 -16.55 1.65
C GLU A 43 -10.89 -16.78 1.56
N GLN A 44 -11.44 -17.64 2.41
CA GLN A 44 -12.86 -17.92 2.45
C GLN A 44 -13.68 -16.69 2.86
N GLU A 45 -13.24 -15.97 3.89
CA GLU A 45 -13.91 -14.73 4.32
C GLU A 45 -13.87 -13.66 3.23
N LEU A 46 -12.72 -13.47 2.61
CA LEU A 46 -12.56 -12.51 1.52
C LEU A 46 -13.39 -12.92 0.29
N THR A 47 -13.46 -14.20 -0.01
CA THR A 47 -14.28 -14.72 -1.11
C THR A 47 -15.76 -14.46 -0.84
N ARG A 48 -16.24 -14.75 0.37
CA ARG A 48 -17.64 -14.50 0.75
C ARG A 48 -18.02 -13.03 0.67
N ARG A 49 -17.08 -12.13 0.93
CA ARG A 49 -17.29 -10.68 0.79
C ARG A 49 -17.10 -10.18 -0.63
N GLY A 50 -16.82 -11.07 -1.58
CA GLY A 50 -16.58 -10.68 -2.98
C GLY A 50 -15.27 -9.94 -3.21
N MET A 51 -14.33 -10.05 -2.27
CA MET A 51 -13.05 -9.33 -2.32
C MET A 51 -11.98 -10.03 -3.13
N LEU A 52 -12.12 -11.32 -3.39
CA LEU A 52 -11.13 -12.07 -4.17
C LEU A 52 -11.60 -12.31 -5.59
N ARG A 53 -10.70 -12.06 -6.53
CA ARG A 53 -10.83 -12.41 -7.93
C ARG A 53 -9.78 -13.44 -8.29
N THR A 54 -10.19 -14.46 -9.02
CA THR A 54 -9.28 -15.43 -9.60
C THR A 54 -9.13 -15.11 -11.08
N ASP A 55 -8.05 -14.44 -11.43
CA ASP A 55 -7.68 -14.21 -12.82
C ASP A 55 -6.74 -15.31 -13.29
N VAL A 56 -7.02 -15.90 -14.45
CA VAL A 56 -6.27 -17.02 -14.99
C VAL A 56 -4.80 -16.66 -15.28
N ASP A 57 -4.54 -15.38 -15.53
CA ASP A 57 -3.22 -14.87 -15.87
C ASP A 57 -2.49 -14.23 -14.69
N ALA A 58 -3.12 -14.17 -13.51
CA ALA A 58 -2.52 -13.58 -12.33
C ALA A 58 -1.75 -14.62 -11.51
N CYS A 59 -0.71 -14.17 -10.83
CA CYS A 59 0.14 -14.99 -9.97
C CYS A 59 -0.57 -15.50 -8.69
N GLY A 60 -1.83 -15.23 -8.55
CA GLY A 60 -2.64 -15.60 -7.40
C GLY A 60 -3.91 -14.77 -7.35
N PRO A 61 -4.73 -14.96 -6.32
CA PRO A 61 -5.94 -14.17 -6.17
C PRO A 61 -5.61 -12.69 -6.03
N THR A 62 -6.37 -11.85 -6.72
CA THR A 62 -6.27 -10.40 -6.62
C THR A 62 -7.43 -9.86 -5.79
N LEU A 63 -7.23 -8.69 -5.20
CA LEU A 63 -8.27 -8.03 -4.41
C LEU A 63 -9.15 -7.18 -5.33
N ALA A 64 -10.46 -7.42 -5.27
CA ALA A 64 -11.42 -6.67 -6.07
C ALA A 64 -11.41 -5.18 -5.71
N GLY A 65 -11.27 -4.31 -6.72
CA GLY A 65 -11.18 -2.86 -6.51
C GLY A 65 -9.83 -2.34 -6.06
N HIS A 66 -8.82 -3.21 -5.93
CA HIS A 66 -7.46 -2.86 -5.48
C HIS A 66 -6.41 -3.41 -6.43
N GLU A 67 -6.42 -2.94 -7.67
CA GLU A 67 -5.55 -3.45 -8.74
C GLU A 67 -4.07 -3.17 -8.51
N ALA A 68 -3.76 -2.13 -7.73
CA ALA A 68 -2.39 -1.76 -7.39
C ALA A 68 -1.82 -2.54 -6.19
N VAL A 69 -2.54 -3.53 -5.70
CA VAL A 69 -2.14 -4.33 -4.54
C VAL A 69 -2.15 -5.80 -4.92
N SER A 70 -1.04 -6.47 -4.61
CA SER A 70 -0.96 -7.93 -4.75
C SER A 70 -0.98 -8.57 -3.36
N ALA A 71 -1.90 -9.49 -3.16
CA ALA A 71 -2.07 -10.18 -1.89
C ALA A 71 -1.20 -11.44 -1.82
N VAL A 72 -0.59 -11.65 -0.67
CA VAL A 72 0.16 -12.88 -0.37
C VAL A 72 -0.54 -13.61 0.76
N PHE A 73 -0.92 -14.85 0.50
CA PHE A 73 -1.57 -15.72 1.48
C PHE A 73 -0.60 -16.79 1.96
N ALA A 74 -0.67 -17.10 3.23
CA ALA A 74 0.04 -18.21 3.84
C ALA A 74 -0.89 -18.90 4.84
N GLY A 75 -1.01 -20.22 4.73
CA GLY A 75 -1.91 -20.99 5.59
C GLY A 75 -3.36 -20.49 5.52
N ASP A 76 -3.84 -20.13 4.33
CA ASP A 76 -5.19 -19.61 4.06
C ASP A 76 -5.45 -18.21 4.64
N ARG A 77 -4.43 -17.50 5.12
CA ARG A 77 -4.57 -16.16 5.69
C ARG A 77 -3.79 -15.12 4.90
N LEU A 78 -4.37 -13.93 4.77
CA LEU A 78 -3.69 -12.78 4.20
C LEU A 78 -2.54 -12.37 5.11
N VAL A 79 -1.32 -12.49 4.64
CA VAL A 79 -0.13 -12.20 5.45
C VAL A 79 0.63 -10.96 4.99
N LEU A 80 0.66 -10.69 3.70
CA LEU A 80 1.36 -9.53 3.13
C LEU A 80 0.55 -8.93 1.98
N LEU A 81 0.77 -7.63 1.78
CA LEU A 81 0.31 -6.89 0.61
C LEU A 81 1.52 -6.23 -0.05
N TRP A 82 1.68 -6.43 -1.36
CA TRP A 82 2.61 -5.68 -2.19
C TRP A 82 1.90 -4.47 -2.77
N LEU A 83 2.51 -3.31 -2.59
CA LEU A 83 1.95 -2.06 -3.04
C LEU A 83 2.67 -1.59 -4.31
N ALA A 84 1.90 -1.32 -5.35
CA ALA A 84 2.36 -0.61 -6.52
C ALA A 84 1.82 0.82 -6.51
N ASP A 85 2.36 1.67 -7.37
CA ASP A 85 1.82 3.01 -7.58
C ASP A 85 0.33 2.95 -7.96
N PRO A 86 -0.55 3.80 -7.42
CA PRO A 86 -0.31 4.96 -6.56
C PRO A 86 -0.48 4.72 -5.06
N MET A 87 -0.38 3.49 -4.60
CA MET A 87 -0.58 3.16 -3.19
C MET A 87 0.46 3.83 -2.30
N SER A 88 0.05 4.21 -1.10
CA SER A 88 0.94 4.79 -0.09
C SER A 88 0.65 4.26 1.30
N THR A 89 1.62 4.42 2.20
CA THR A 89 1.39 4.27 3.63
C THR A 89 0.64 5.49 4.19
N PRO A 90 0.04 5.41 5.39
CA PRO A 90 -0.59 6.57 6.02
C PRO A 90 0.36 7.75 6.18
N GLU A 91 1.66 7.49 6.31
CA GLU A 91 2.70 8.51 6.45
C GLU A 91 3.07 9.16 5.11
N GLY A 92 2.50 8.69 4.00
CA GLY A 92 2.73 9.25 2.68
C GLY A 92 3.92 8.66 1.92
N ILE A 93 4.44 7.51 2.35
CA ILE A 93 5.49 6.81 1.63
C ILE A 93 4.90 6.01 0.48
N SER A 94 5.41 6.22 -0.71
CA SER A 94 5.02 5.51 -1.93
C SER A 94 6.24 5.08 -2.73
N VAL A 95 6.03 4.32 -3.80
CA VAL A 95 7.10 3.99 -4.75
C VAL A 95 7.64 5.30 -5.34
N GLY A 96 8.95 5.46 -5.33
CA GLY A 96 9.63 6.68 -5.76
C GLY A 96 9.99 7.65 -4.63
N THR A 97 9.48 7.44 -3.42
CA THR A 97 9.86 8.26 -2.26
C THR A 97 11.37 8.12 -1.99
N PRO A 98 12.08 9.23 -1.73
CA PRO A 98 13.48 9.17 -1.36
C PRO A 98 13.71 8.33 -0.10
N VAL A 99 14.75 7.52 -0.09
CA VAL A 99 15.10 6.65 1.05
C VAL A 99 15.37 7.47 2.32
N THR A 100 15.94 8.66 2.16
CA THR A 100 16.18 9.57 3.28
C THR A 100 14.89 9.97 3.99
N GLU A 101 13.81 10.18 3.23
CA GLU A 101 12.50 10.48 3.79
C GLU A 101 11.92 9.29 4.56
N VAL A 102 12.14 8.07 4.09
CA VAL A 102 11.73 6.86 4.80
C VAL A 102 12.47 6.75 6.14
N ARG A 103 13.77 7.00 6.15
CA ARG A 103 14.57 6.98 7.39
C ARG A 103 14.14 8.05 8.37
N ASP A 104 13.79 9.23 7.89
CA ASP A 104 13.28 10.32 8.73
C ASP A 104 11.90 9.99 9.31
N THR A 105 11.05 9.35 8.53
CA THR A 105 9.70 8.96 8.95
C THR A 105 9.73 7.76 9.90
N PHE A 106 10.62 6.82 9.67
CA PHE A 106 10.77 5.60 10.46
C PHE A 106 12.20 5.47 11.00
N PRO A 107 12.58 6.29 12.01
CA PRO A 107 13.96 6.31 12.49
C PRO A 107 14.41 5.01 13.15
N ALA A 108 13.47 4.18 13.60
CA ALA A 108 13.76 2.86 14.17
C ALA A 108 13.78 1.72 13.14
N ALA A 109 13.59 2.02 11.86
CA ALA A 109 13.63 1.02 10.82
C ALA A 109 15.00 0.32 10.76
N VAL A 110 14.97 -1.00 10.63
CA VAL A 110 16.17 -1.82 10.52
C VAL A 110 16.60 -1.89 9.07
N GLU A 111 17.87 -1.59 8.80
CA GLU A 111 18.44 -1.74 7.48
C GLU A 111 18.78 -3.20 7.19
N LEU A 112 18.34 -3.68 6.04
CA LEU A 112 18.59 -5.03 5.56
C LEU A 112 19.38 -4.95 4.27
N ALA A 113 20.58 -5.48 4.27
CA ALA A 113 21.43 -5.52 3.09
C ALA A 113 21.08 -6.74 2.23
N ALA A 114 20.87 -6.50 0.93
CA ALA A 114 20.73 -7.58 -0.03
C ALA A 114 22.06 -8.36 -0.15
N PRO A 115 22.02 -9.66 -0.49
CA PRO A 115 23.24 -10.44 -0.70
C PRO A 115 24.14 -9.78 -1.74
N GLN A 116 25.44 -9.76 -1.48
CA GLN A 116 26.41 -9.23 -2.43
C GLN A 116 26.32 -9.96 -3.77
N ASN A 117 26.52 -9.22 -4.84
CA ASN A 117 26.41 -9.73 -6.21
C ASN A 117 25.02 -10.25 -6.60
N SER A 118 24.01 -9.94 -5.80
CA SER A 118 22.62 -10.12 -6.20
C SER A 118 22.10 -8.80 -6.80
N TYR A 119 21.18 -8.91 -7.74
CA TYR A 119 20.48 -7.73 -8.28
C TYR A 119 19.26 -7.35 -7.42
N ARG A 120 19.24 -7.81 -6.18
CA ARG A 120 18.13 -7.54 -5.27
C ARG A 120 18.29 -6.18 -4.62
N PHE A 121 17.16 -5.57 -4.29
CA PHE A 121 17.13 -4.32 -3.55
C PHE A 121 17.49 -4.52 -2.09
N ASP A 122 18.11 -3.52 -1.50
CA ASP A 122 18.23 -3.42 -0.04
C ASP A 122 16.86 -3.11 0.56
N GLY A 123 16.71 -3.32 1.85
CA GLY A 123 15.45 -3.13 2.55
C GLY A 123 15.57 -2.24 3.78
N LEU A 124 14.46 -1.58 4.11
CA LEU A 124 14.23 -0.95 5.40
C LEU A 124 12.99 -1.59 6.00
N LEU A 125 13.14 -2.22 7.16
CA LEU A 125 12.04 -2.87 7.86
C LEU A 125 11.57 -1.97 9.01
N ALA A 126 10.41 -1.35 8.83
CA ALA A 126 9.78 -0.51 9.84
C ALA A 126 8.73 -1.34 10.59
N ARG A 127 9.10 -1.80 11.77
CA ARG A 127 8.29 -2.74 12.57
C ARG A 127 7.51 -2.00 13.65
N ASP A 128 6.25 -2.38 13.81
CA ASP A 128 5.40 -1.99 14.93
C ASP A 128 4.66 -3.24 15.42
N GLY A 129 5.08 -3.77 16.58
CA GLY A 129 4.58 -5.02 17.10
C GLY A 129 4.86 -6.20 16.16
N ASP A 130 3.81 -6.91 15.80
CA ASP A 130 3.88 -8.05 14.86
C ASP A 130 3.68 -7.65 13.39
N ARG A 131 3.52 -6.35 13.13
CA ARG A 131 3.35 -5.80 11.79
C ARG A 131 4.58 -5.03 11.35
N ALA A 132 4.75 -4.88 10.05
CA ALA A 132 5.83 -4.07 9.50
C ALA A 132 5.52 -3.59 8.09
N TYR A 133 6.20 -2.49 7.72
CA TYR A 133 6.45 -2.17 6.33
C TYR A 133 7.86 -2.62 5.97
N LEU A 134 8.00 -3.24 4.82
CA LEU A 134 9.29 -3.49 4.20
C LEU A 134 9.40 -2.61 2.96
N PHE A 135 10.31 -1.65 3.02
CA PHE A 135 10.62 -0.76 1.89
C PHE A 135 11.85 -1.30 1.16
N LEU A 136 11.64 -1.79 -0.05
CA LEU A 136 12.76 -2.20 -0.91
C LEU A 136 13.22 -1.01 -1.73
N HIS A 137 14.51 -0.74 -1.74
CA HIS A 137 15.07 0.46 -2.35
C HIS A 137 16.38 0.17 -3.10
N ASP A 138 16.73 1.09 -3.99
CA ASP A 138 17.96 1.04 -4.79
C ASP A 138 19.10 1.90 -4.21
N GLY A 139 18.97 2.32 -2.97
CA GLY A 139 19.88 3.25 -2.29
C GLY A 139 19.47 4.72 -2.43
N MET A 140 18.59 5.04 -3.35
CA MET A 140 18.11 6.41 -3.62
C MET A 140 16.62 6.56 -3.36
N THR A 141 15.82 5.69 -3.95
CA THR A 141 14.36 5.75 -3.87
C THR A 141 13.76 4.39 -3.55
N VAL A 142 12.58 4.42 -2.95
CA VAL A 142 11.76 3.23 -2.72
C VAL A 142 11.29 2.66 -4.06
N ARG A 143 11.50 1.38 -4.24
CA ARG A 143 11.13 0.67 -5.46
C ARG A 143 9.94 -0.25 -5.28
N LYS A 144 9.79 -0.80 -4.09
CA LYS A 144 8.65 -1.66 -3.72
C LYS A 144 8.31 -1.47 -2.26
N ILE A 145 7.04 -1.63 -1.93
CA ILE A 145 6.56 -1.56 -0.56
C ILE A 145 5.77 -2.82 -0.28
N ILE A 146 6.08 -3.46 0.83
CA ILE A 146 5.36 -4.62 1.34
C ILE A 146 4.88 -4.28 2.74
N ALA A 147 3.61 -4.56 3.01
CA ALA A 147 3.02 -4.36 4.34
C ALA A 147 2.44 -5.68 4.85
N GLY A 148 2.50 -5.90 6.14
CA GLY A 148 1.85 -7.05 6.77
C GLY A 148 2.55 -7.57 8.00
N TYR A 149 2.49 -8.87 8.22
CA TYR A 149 3.14 -9.50 9.35
C TYR A 149 4.67 -9.38 9.24
N ALA A 150 5.29 -8.88 10.31
CA ALA A 150 6.72 -8.58 10.31
C ALA A 150 7.59 -9.80 10.01
N ASP A 151 7.24 -10.96 10.55
CA ASP A 151 8.00 -12.19 10.34
C ASP A 151 7.91 -12.66 8.89
N TRP A 152 6.74 -12.49 8.26
CA TRP A 152 6.56 -12.79 6.85
C TRP A 152 7.28 -11.80 5.94
N ALA A 153 7.27 -10.52 6.28
CA ALA A 153 8.02 -9.50 5.54
C ALA A 153 9.53 -9.76 5.61
N ARG A 154 10.04 -10.10 6.79
CA ARG A 154 11.45 -10.45 6.97
C ARG A 154 11.82 -11.70 6.17
N ARG A 155 10.99 -12.72 6.25
CA ARG A 155 11.19 -13.96 5.51
C ARG A 155 11.19 -13.74 4.00
N LEU A 156 10.27 -12.89 3.52
CA LEU A 156 10.24 -12.48 2.11
C LEU A 156 11.57 -11.87 1.69
N PHE A 157 12.11 -10.98 2.51
CA PHE A 157 13.41 -10.37 2.22
C PHE A 157 14.52 -11.41 2.20
N ASP A 158 14.59 -12.26 3.21
CA ASP A 158 15.66 -13.25 3.35
C ASP A 158 15.62 -14.31 2.23
N GLU A 159 14.44 -14.77 1.86
CA GLU A 159 14.26 -15.81 0.83
C GLU A 159 14.17 -15.24 -0.58
N GLY A 160 13.82 -13.97 -0.74
CA GLY A 160 13.73 -13.29 -2.03
C GLY A 160 12.55 -13.73 -2.88
N TYR A 161 11.46 -14.18 -2.28
CA TYR A 161 10.25 -14.51 -3.03
C TYR A 161 9.36 -13.27 -3.23
N GLY A 162 8.44 -13.38 -4.17
CA GLY A 162 7.46 -12.35 -4.48
C GLY A 162 6.07 -12.94 -4.62
N PRO A 163 5.09 -12.17 -5.15
CA PRO A 163 3.72 -12.65 -5.36
C PRO A 163 3.65 -13.84 -6.32
N CYS A 164 4.62 -13.95 -7.17
CA CYS A 164 4.88 -15.06 -8.04
C CYS A 164 6.22 -15.68 -7.66
#